data_18874113a941e1181fdf81dd95b1e294
#
_entry.id   18874113a941e1181fdf81dd95b1e294
#
_cell.length_a   1.000
_cell.length_b   1.000
_cell.length_c   1.000
_cell.angle_alpha   90.00
_cell.angle_beta   90.00
_cell.angle_gamma   90.00
#
_symmetry.space_group_name_H-M   'P 1'
#
loop_
_entity.id
_entity.type
_entity.pdbx_description
1 polymer ?
#
loop_
_entity_poly.entity_id
_entity_poly.type
_entity_poly.pdbx_seq_one_letter_code
_entity_poly.pdbx_strand_id
1 'polypeptide(L)'
;MNTDFIGVIDDALPSNICKEIIKYIDGKQLVQGGYGNGEIDLKYKDVQEVRPVPFLDDGSIVSDHLTKSLMVYTSSYRNSHPAIDEISSWAPLNYYTLKKYDPGQGYHAVHCENSGMSNNINRMLVWLFYFNTVTDAGGTFFPEYDRIVDAVEGRLVIWPAYWTHVHKGIVSETQTKYIASGWYGFINE
;
A
#
# COMPACT_ATOMS: atom_id res chain seq x y z
N MET A 1 4.19 -23.72 -2.16
CA MET A 1 3.18 -22.66 -2.44
C MET A 1 3.17 -21.72 -1.26
N ASN A 2 3.18 -20.42 -1.50
CA ASN A 2 3.05 -19.46 -0.41
C ASN A 2 1.59 -19.53 0.10
N THR A 3 1.40 -20.03 1.32
CA THR A 3 0.07 -20.28 1.88
C THR A 3 -0.50 -19.07 2.66
N ASP A 4 0.28 -17.99 2.76
CA ASP A 4 -0.12 -16.80 3.51
C ASP A 4 -0.77 -15.71 2.62
N PHE A 5 -0.92 -15.94 1.33
CA PHE A 5 -1.51 -15.02 0.35
C PHE A 5 -0.84 -13.62 0.29
N ILE A 6 0.36 -13.47 0.85
CA ILE A 6 1.13 -12.23 0.81
C ILE A 6 2.13 -12.33 -0.34
N GLY A 7 1.82 -11.73 -1.47
CA GLY A 7 2.70 -11.63 -2.63
C GLY A 7 3.74 -10.52 -2.40
N VAL A 8 5.02 -10.87 -2.54
CA VAL A 8 6.14 -9.91 -2.47
C VAL A 8 6.89 -9.98 -3.80
N ILE A 9 7.00 -8.86 -4.47
CA ILE A 9 7.59 -8.73 -5.79
C ILE A 9 8.67 -7.65 -5.73
N ASP A 10 9.92 -8.05 -5.87
CA ASP A 10 11.05 -7.12 -5.94
C ASP A 10 11.18 -6.53 -7.35
N ASP A 11 11.81 -5.39 -7.46
CA ASP A 11 12.06 -4.67 -8.72
C ASP A 11 10.78 -4.37 -9.53
N ALA A 12 9.63 -4.25 -8.85
CA ALA A 12 8.37 -3.91 -9.48
C ALA A 12 8.34 -2.46 -10.02
N LEU A 13 9.18 -1.59 -9.48
CA LEU A 13 9.47 -0.26 -10.01
C LEU A 13 10.98 -0.04 -10.12
N PRO A 14 11.47 0.51 -11.24
CA PRO A 14 12.87 0.90 -11.39
C PRO A 14 13.28 2.00 -10.41
N SER A 15 14.54 1.99 -9.95
CA SER A 15 15.09 2.96 -8.99
C SER A 15 14.93 4.42 -9.42
N ASN A 16 15.10 4.74 -10.71
CA ASN A 16 14.88 6.10 -11.21
C ASN A 16 13.43 6.55 -11.03
N ILE A 17 12.45 5.65 -11.22
CA ILE A 17 11.03 5.95 -11.03
C ILE A 17 10.71 6.15 -9.54
N CYS A 18 11.27 5.31 -8.67
CA CYS A 18 11.13 5.51 -7.22
C CYS A 18 11.62 6.89 -6.79
N LYS A 19 12.78 7.32 -7.28
CA LYS A 19 13.34 8.65 -7.00
C LYS A 19 12.47 9.80 -7.54
N GLU A 20 11.89 9.63 -8.72
CA GLU A 20 10.94 10.62 -9.29
C GLU A 20 9.68 10.75 -8.42
N ILE A 21 9.14 9.62 -7.95
CA ILE A 21 7.97 9.61 -7.07
C ILE A 21 8.28 10.27 -5.72
N ILE A 22 9.44 9.98 -5.12
CA ILE A 22 9.88 10.64 -3.89
C ILE A 22 9.96 12.16 -4.09
N LYS A 23 10.61 12.60 -5.18
CA LYS A 23 10.68 14.03 -5.51
C LYS A 23 9.29 14.65 -5.70
N TYR A 24 8.36 13.91 -6.31
CA TYR A 24 6.97 14.35 -6.45
C TYR A 24 6.30 14.53 -5.09
N ILE A 25 6.45 13.56 -4.16
CA ILE A 25 5.89 13.63 -2.81
C ILE A 25 6.46 14.83 -2.05
N ASP A 26 7.78 14.99 -2.05
CA ASP A 26 8.46 16.09 -1.35
C ASP A 26 8.14 17.49 -1.93
N GLY A 27 7.72 17.55 -3.19
CA GLY A 27 7.24 18.78 -3.84
C GLY A 27 5.77 19.12 -3.55
N LYS A 28 5.04 18.28 -2.83
CA LYS A 28 3.62 18.51 -2.51
C LYS A 28 3.42 19.06 -1.09
N GLN A 29 2.30 19.76 -0.90
CA GLN A 29 1.82 20.06 0.43
C GLN A 29 1.26 18.77 1.05
N LEU A 30 1.95 18.25 2.05
CA LEU A 30 1.53 17.07 2.79
C LEU A 30 0.55 17.47 3.90
N VAL A 31 -0.35 16.55 4.22
CA VAL A 31 -1.31 16.69 5.31
C VAL A 31 -1.19 15.50 6.27
N GLN A 32 -1.56 15.70 7.53
CA GLN A 32 -1.61 14.61 8.50
C GLN A 32 -2.61 13.55 8.04
N GLY A 33 -2.16 12.30 7.96
CA GLY A 33 -3.00 11.17 7.60
C GLY A 33 -3.98 10.79 8.70
N GLY A 34 -5.25 10.63 8.34
CA GLY A 34 -6.28 10.12 9.24
C GLY A 34 -6.52 8.62 9.06
N TYR A 35 -7.37 8.06 9.91
CA TYR A 35 -7.88 6.68 9.83
C TYR A 35 -9.41 6.67 9.94
N GLY A 36 -10.04 5.53 9.66
CA GLY A 36 -11.49 5.39 9.70
C GLY A 36 -12.22 6.45 8.85
N ASN A 37 -12.99 7.32 9.48
CA ASN A 37 -13.71 8.43 8.84
C ASN A 37 -12.90 9.74 8.80
N GLY A 38 -11.58 9.66 8.86
CA GLY A 38 -10.68 10.82 8.83
C GLY A 38 -10.28 11.33 10.23
N GLU A 39 -10.47 10.52 11.26
CA GLU A 39 -10.00 10.81 12.61
C GLU A 39 -8.48 10.90 12.64
N ILE A 40 -7.93 11.78 13.48
CA ILE A 40 -6.49 11.96 13.68
C ILE A 40 -6.16 11.57 15.12
N ASP A 41 -5.38 10.51 15.27
CA ASP A 41 -4.73 10.11 16.51
C ASP A 41 -3.32 9.61 16.18
N LEU A 42 -2.32 10.40 16.56
CA LEU A 42 -0.91 10.09 16.24
C LEU A 42 -0.42 8.82 16.93
N LYS A 43 -1.04 8.41 18.04
CA LYS A 43 -0.73 7.11 18.68
C LYS A 43 -1.24 5.93 17.87
N TYR A 44 -2.24 6.14 17.05
CA TYR A 44 -2.81 5.14 16.14
C TYR A 44 -2.09 5.15 14.80
N LYS A 45 -2.01 6.35 14.18
CA LYS A 45 -1.41 6.56 12.86
C LYS A 45 -0.74 7.92 12.78
N ASP A 46 0.58 7.94 12.72
CA ASP A 46 1.37 9.13 12.48
C ASP A 46 2.04 9.05 11.11
N VAL A 47 1.55 9.82 10.15
CA VAL A 47 2.01 9.83 8.77
C VAL A 47 1.63 11.12 8.07
N GLN A 48 2.47 11.56 7.15
CA GLN A 48 2.13 12.63 6.22
C GLN A 48 1.69 12.05 4.87
N GLU A 49 0.63 12.60 4.30
CA GLU A 49 0.02 12.09 3.07
C GLU A 49 -0.17 13.19 2.02
N VAL A 50 0.03 12.85 0.76
CA VAL A 50 -0.67 13.51 -0.34
C VAL A 50 -2.09 12.93 -0.34
N ARG A 51 -3.10 13.79 -0.24
CA ARG A 51 -4.52 13.37 -0.20
C ARG A 51 -4.88 12.58 -1.45
N PRO A 52 -5.94 11.73 -1.38
CA PRO A 52 -6.20 10.72 -2.39
C PRO A 52 -6.04 11.25 -3.79
N VAL A 53 -5.10 10.65 -4.51
CA VAL A 53 -4.84 10.98 -5.90
C VAL A 53 -5.74 10.07 -6.72
N PRO A 54 -6.57 10.59 -7.63
CA PRO A 54 -7.34 9.76 -8.56
C PRO A 54 -6.39 8.88 -9.36
N PHE A 55 -6.67 7.58 -9.43
CA PHE A 55 -5.76 6.61 -10.07
C PHE A 55 -5.65 6.83 -11.59
N LEU A 56 -6.69 7.39 -12.21
CA LEU A 56 -6.78 7.54 -13.67
C LEU A 56 -6.74 8.98 -14.19
N ASP A 57 -6.86 10.00 -13.33
CA ASP A 57 -7.14 11.37 -13.77
C ASP A 57 -6.20 12.45 -13.24
N ASP A 58 -5.13 12.11 -12.53
CA ASP A 58 -4.22 13.14 -12.03
C ASP A 58 -3.23 13.63 -13.11
N GLY A 59 -3.18 12.93 -14.26
CA GLY A 59 -2.24 13.22 -15.34
C GLY A 59 -0.78 13.13 -14.88
N SER A 60 -0.55 12.56 -13.69
CA SER A 60 0.78 12.50 -13.12
C SER A 60 1.51 11.29 -13.64
N ILE A 61 2.80 11.46 -13.82
CA ILE A 61 3.74 10.39 -14.12
C ILE A 61 3.69 9.27 -13.07
N VAL A 62 3.28 9.59 -11.84
CA VAL A 62 3.14 8.64 -10.74
C VAL A 62 2.06 7.61 -11.02
N SER A 63 0.82 8.06 -11.33
CA SER A 63 -0.29 7.17 -11.66
C SER A 63 0.03 6.26 -12.84
N ASP A 64 0.68 6.79 -13.86
CA ASP A 64 1.09 6.02 -15.04
C ASP A 64 2.04 4.88 -14.68
N HIS A 65 3.07 5.15 -13.88
CA HIS A 65 4.06 4.14 -13.48
C HIS A 65 3.45 3.08 -12.56
N LEU A 66 2.65 3.50 -11.57
CA LEU A 66 1.97 2.56 -10.66
C LEU A 66 1.00 1.66 -11.43
N THR A 67 0.19 2.24 -12.33
CA THR A 67 -0.76 1.48 -13.14
C THR A 67 -0.06 0.43 -14.01
N LYS A 68 0.98 0.81 -14.74
CA LYS A 68 1.74 -0.12 -15.60
C LYS A 68 2.34 -1.26 -14.79
N SER A 69 2.93 -0.97 -13.65
CA SER A 69 3.50 -1.97 -12.75
C SER A 69 2.41 -2.92 -12.20
N LEU A 70 1.30 -2.37 -11.71
CA LEU A 70 0.19 -3.17 -11.20
C LEU A 70 -0.42 -4.08 -12.28
N MET A 71 -0.59 -3.60 -13.52
CA MET A 71 -1.10 -4.43 -14.63
C MET A 71 -0.23 -5.67 -14.86
N VAL A 72 1.08 -5.53 -14.80
CA VAL A 72 2.02 -6.64 -14.99
C VAL A 72 1.98 -7.61 -13.81
N TYR A 73 2.21 -7.11 -12.62
CA TYR A 73 2.48 -7.96 -11.44
C TYR A 73 1.23 -8.52 -10.77
N THR A 74 0.07 -7.87 -10.93
CA THR A 74 -1.20 -8.44 -10.49
C THR A 74 -1.54 -9.72 -11.25
N SER A 75 -1.18 -9.79 -12.53
CA SER A 75 -1.34 -11.04 -13.31
C SER A 75 -0.53 -12.20 -12.71
N SER A 76 0.68 -11.93 -12.23
CA SER A 76 1.50 -12.95 -11.54
C SER A 76 0.87 -13.39 -10.21
N TYR A 77 0.31 -12.45 -9.44
CA TYR A 77 -0.41 -12.76 -8.20
C TYR A 77 -1.64 -13.62 -8.46
N ARG A 78 -2.45 -13.28 -9.49
CA ARG A 78 -3.62 -14.06 -9.93
C ARG A 78 -3.24 -15.49 -10.34
N ASN A 79 -2.17 -15.65 -11.10
CA ASN A 79 -1.69 -16.98 -11.51
C ASN A 79 -1.29 -17.87 -10.31
N SER A 80 -0.80 -17.24 -9.24
CA SER A 80 -0.46 -17.95 -8.00
C SER A 80 -1.68 -18.27 -7.13
N HIS A 81 -2.78 -17.55 -7.32
CA HIS A 81 -4.01 -17.65 -6.53
C HIS A 81 -5.26 -17.65 -7.42
N PRO A 82 -5.43 -18.65 -8.32
CA PRO A 82 -6.45 -18.64 -9.37
C PRO A 82 -7.89 -18.57 -8.84
N ALA A 83 -8.14 -19.05 -7.61
CA ALA A 83 -9.45 -18.97 -7.01
C ALA A 83 -9.99 -17.52 -6.87
N ILE A 84 -9.12 -16.52 -6.95
CA ILE A 84 -9.53 -15.11 -6.87
C ILE A 84 -10.38 -14.68 -8.08
N ASP A 85 -10.26 -15.38 -9.21
CA ASP A 85 -10.99 -15.08 -10.42
C ASP A 85 -12.32 -15.87 -10.54
N GLU A 86 -12.58 -16.78 -9.61
CA GLU A 86 -13.85 -17.53 -9.50
C GLU A 86 -14.93 -16.78 -8.73
N ILE A 87 -14.58 -15.62 -8.16
CA ILE A 87 -15.50 -14.73 -7.45
C ILE A 87 -15.98 -13.60 -8.39
N SER A 88 -16.71 -12.63 -7.85
CA SER A 88 -17.17 -11.48 -8.64
C SER A 88 -16.04 -10.70 -9.30
N SER A 89 -16.33 -10.01 -10.38
CA SER A 89 -15.38 -9.12 -11.07
C SER A 89 -14.78 -8.09 -10.13
N TRP A 90 -13.50 -7.80 -10.28
CA TRP A 90 -12.75 -6.87 -9.46
C TRP A 90 -11.70 -6.09 -10.26
N ALA A 91 -11.38 -4.89 -9.80
CA ALA A 91 -10.39 -4.00 -10.43
C ALA A 91 -9.68 -3.11 -9.40
N PRO A 92 -8.58 -2.45 -9.78
CA PRO A 92 -8.04 -1.38 -8.96
C PRO A 92 -9.10 -0.32 -8.68
N LEU A 93 -9.23 0.09 -7.41
CA LEU A 93 -10.04 1.26 -7.07
C LEU A 93 -9.40 2.52 -7.65
N ASN A 94 -10.20 3.51 -7.98
CA ASN A 94 -9.75 4.71 -8.70
C ASN A 94 -9.01 5.74 -7.83
N TYR A 95 -8.51 5.34 -6.67
CA TYR A 95 -7.74 6.20 -5.78
C TYR A 95 -6.65 5.43 -5.04
N TYR A 96 -5.60 6.13 -4.68
CA TYR A 96 -4.50 5.65 -3.86
C TYR A 96 -3.96 6.77 -2.98
N THR A 97 -3.05 6.45 -2.06
CA THR A 97 -2.43 7.41 -1.15
C THR A 97 -0.92 7.34 -1.29
N LEU A 98 -0.27 8.48 -1.44
CA LEU A 98 1.18 8.62 -1.30
C LEU A 98 1.48 9.05 0.13
N LYS A 99 2.44 8.39 0.77
CA LYS A 99 2.72 8.57 2.19
C LYS A 99 4.22 8.78 2.43
N LYS A 100 4.50 9.69 3.35
CA LYS A 100 5.83 9.92 3.91
C LYS A 100 5.76 9.70 5.41
N TYR A 101 6.67 8.90 5.92
CA TYR A 101 6.91 8.70 7.33
C TYR A 101 8.30 9.24 7.64
N ASP A 102 8.37 10.30 8.43
CA ASP A 102 9.65 10.77 8.98
C ASP A 102 10.11 9.83 10.11
N PRO A 103 11.37 9.89 10.54
CA PRO A 103 11.87 9.07 11.65
C PRO A 103 10.96 9.13 12.88
N GLY A 104 10.63 7.98 13.46
CA GLY A 104 9.71 7.84 14.58
C GLY A 104 8.23 7.75 14.20
N GLN A 105 7.85 8.07 12.97
CA GLN A 105 6.46 7.98 12.52
C GLN A 105 6.09 6.57 12.05
N GLY A 106 4.81 6.21 12.15
CA GLY A 106 4.32 4.90 11.73
C GLY A 106 2.80 4.75 11.76
N TYR A 107 2.32 3.68 11.18
CA TYR A 107 0.98 3.19 11.41
C TYR A 107 1.05 2.14 12.52
N HIS A 108 0.91 2.60 13.77
CA HIS A 108 1.22 1.83 14.98
C HIS A 108 0.16 0.76 15.27
N ALA A 109 -1.10 1.06 14.98
CA ALA A 109 -2.19 0.16 15.26
C ALA A 109 -2.24 -1.01 14.28
N VAL A 110 -2.49 -2.20 14.81
CA VAL A 110 -2.85 -3.36 14.00
C VAL A 110 -4.24 -3.14 13.40
N HIS A 111 -4.36 -3.26 12.08
CA HIS A 111 -5.59 -3.00 11.35
C HIS A 111 -5.71 -3.88 10.11
N CYS A 112 -6.90 -3.92 9.53
CA CYS A 112 -7.15 -4.41 8.18
C CYS A 112 -7.78 -3.30 7.34
N GLU A 113 -7.74 -3.44 6.03
CA GLU A 113 -8.19 -2.42 5.10
C GLU A 113 -9.70 -2.51 4.80
N ASN A 114 -10.31 -3.67 5.03
CA ASN A 114 -11.75 -3.88 4.96
C ASN A 114 -12.28 -4.20 6.35
N SER A 115 -12.88 -3.21 6.98
CA SER A 115 -13.51 -3.32 8.31
C SER A 115 -15.04 -3.40 8.25
N GLY A 116 -15.63 -3.56 7.05
CA GLY A 116 -17.07 -3.59 6.86
C GLY A 116 -17.76 -2.23 6.86
N MET A 117 -17.00 -1.13 6.93
CA MET A 117 -17.54 0.22 6.83
C MET A 117 -17.90 0.54 5.37
N SER A 118 -18.91 1.39 5.15
CA SER A 118 -19.39 1.73 3.80
C SER A 118 -18.32 2.28 2.85
N ASN A 119 -17.28 2.92 3.37
CA ASN A 119 -16.19 3.48 2.59
C ASN A 119 -15.08 2.46 2.26
N ASN A 120 -15.12 1.25 2.81
CA ASN A 120 -14.08 0.26 2.60
C ASN A 120 -14.57 -1.18 2.39
N ILE A 121 -15.89 -1.41 2.48
CA ILE A 121 -16.50 -2.76 2.38
C ILE A 121 -16.19 -3.46 1.05
N ASN A 122 -15.94 -2.71 -0.01
CA ASN A 122 -15.61 -3.26 -1.34
C ASN A 122 -14.13 -3.61 -1.52
N ARG A 123 -13.25 -3.27 -0.56
CA ARG A 123 -11.83 -3.59 -0.69
C ARG A 123 -11.61 -5.08 -0.56
N MET A 124 -10.97 -5.66 -1.58
CA MET A 124 -10.68 -7.08 -1.67
C MET A 124 -9.20 -7.39 -1.46
N LEU A 125 -8.32 -6.68 -2.16
CA LEU A 125 -6.88 -6.75 -2.00
C LEU A 125 -6.31 -5.36 -1.70
N VAL A 126 -5.17 -5.38 -1.07
CA VAL A 126 -4.30 -4.22 -0.87
C VAL A 126 -3.08 -4.36 -1.77
N TRP A 127 -2.60 -3.25 -2.31
CA TRP A 127 -1.29 -3.15 -2.88
C TRP A 127 -0.49 -2.03 -2.21
N LEU A 128 0.81 -2.25 -2.05
CA LEU A 128 1.72 -1.29 -1.44
C LEU A 128 3.06 -1.31 -2.17
N PHE A 129 3.54 -0.14 -2.59
CA PHE A 129 4.90 0.04 -3.09
C PHE A 129 5.76 0.74 -2.06
N TYR A 130 7.00 0.26 -1.89
CA TYR A 130 8.07 0.97 -1.20
C TYR A 130 8.92 1.71 -2.24
N PHE A 131 9.17 3.01 -2.01
CA PHE A 131 9.96 3.82 -2.94
C PHE A 131 11.41 3.99 -2.51
N ASN A 132 11.76 3.59 -1.29
CA ASN A 132 13.13 3.54 -0.81
C ASN A 132 13.34 2.35 0.13
N THR A 133 14.60 1.94 0.24
CA THR A 133 15.00 0.93 1.23
C THR A 133 15.17 1.60 2.58
N VAL A 134 14.63 0.97 3.63
CA VAL A 134 14.79 1.36 5.03
C VAL A 134 15.45 0.19 5.75
N THR A 135 16.61 0.42 6.35
CA THR A 135 17.49 -0.63 6.89
C THR A 135 17.43 -0.81 8.40
N ASP A 136 16.79 0.15 9.10
CA ASP A 136 16.59 0.11 10.56
C ASP A 136 15.14 -0.24 10.92
N ALA A 137 14.52 -1.18 10.25
CA ALA A 137 13.15 -1.65 10.33
C ALA A 137 12.26 -1.12 9.18
N GLY A 138 11.21 -0.30 9.42
CA GLY A 138 10.41 0.36 8.38
C GLY A 138 9.44 -0.52 7.58
N GLY A 139 9.47 -1.84 7.75
CA GLY A 139 8.66 -2.80 7.01
C GLY A 139 7.18 -2.85 7.43
N THR A 140 6.47 -3.84 6.90
CA THR A 140 5.09 -4.18 7.27
C THR A 140 5.07 -5.51 8.00
N PHE A 141 4.48 -5.54 9.21
CA PHE A 141 4.35 -6.74 10.03
C PHE A 141 2.93 -7.29 9.96
N PHE A 142 2.83 -8.59 9.70
CA PHE A 142 1.59 -9.38 9.66
C PHE A 142 1.58 -10.36 10.85
N PRO A 143 0.96 -10.01 11.99
CA PRO A 143 1.04 -10.79 13.23
C PRO A 143 0.46 -12.20 13.11
N GLU A 144 -0.61 -12.41 12.33
CA GLU A 144 -1.22 -13.74 12.16
C GLU A 144 -0.28 -14.74 11.47
N TYR A 145 0.75 -14.25 10.76
CA TYR A 145 1.73 -15.07 10.03
C TYR A 145 3.13 -14.98 10.64
N ASP A 146 3.31 -14.20 11.72
CA ASP A 146 4.63 -13.84 12.26
C ASP A 146 5.61 -13.43 11.15
N ARG A 147 5.11 -12.63 10.19
CA ARG A 147 5.84 -12.29 8.98
C ARG A 147 6.09 -10.78 8.89
N ILE A 148 7.35 -10.44 8.64
CA ILE A 148 7.76 -9.07 8.28
C ILE A 148 8.08 -9.04 6.79
N VAL A 149 7.56 -8.02 6.11
CA VAL A 149 7.97 -7.67 4.76
C VAL A 149 8.78 -6.38 4.85
N ASP A 150 10.08 -6.47 4.57
CA ASP A 150 10.99 -5.34 4.68
C ASP A 150 10.70 -4.26 3.63
N ALA A 151 10.97 -3.00 4.00
CA ALA A 151 10.90 -1.86 3.10
C ALA A 151 12.11 -1.85 2.17
N VAL A 152 11.93 -2.32 0.93
CA VAL A 152 12.95 -2.37 -0.11
C VAL A 152 12.51 -1.52 -1.29
N GLU A 153 13.40 -0.67 -1.81
CA GLU A 153 13.13 0.18 -2.98
C GLU A 153 12.60 -0.63 -4.16
N GLY A 154 11.52 -0.18 -4.77
CA GLY A 154 10.89 -0.82 -5.91
C GLY A 154 10.03 -2.04 -5.59
N ARG A 155 9.93 -2.47 -4.33
CA ARG A 155 9.12 -3.62 -3.91
C ARG A 155 7.63 -3.32 -3.95
N LEU A 156 6.87 -4.23 -4.55
CA LEU A 156 5.41 -4.30 -4.48
C LEU A 156 4.99 -5.42 -3.54
N VAL A 157 4.03 -5.15 -2.68
CA VAL A 157 3.38 -6.14 -1.83
C VAL A 157 1.89 -6.17 -2.15
N ILE A 158 1.30 -7.36 -2.30
CA ILE A 158 -0.15 -7.56 -2.53
C ILE A 158 -0.66 -8.58 -1.52
N TRP A 159 -1.78 -8.27 -0.83
CA TRP A 159 -2.39 -9.16 0.16
C TRP A 159 -3.89 -8.94 0.28
N PRO A 160 -4.68 -9.91 0.81
CA PRO A 160 -6.10 -9.74 1.10
C PRO A 160 -6.38 -8.60 2.08
N ALA A 161 -7.43 -7.83 1.83
CA ALA A 161 -7.78 -6.64 2.61
C ALA A 161 -8.47 -6.95 3.96
N TYR A 162 -8.76 -8.22 4.24
CA TYR A 162 -9.62 -8.66 5.32
C TYR A 162 -8.90 -8.87 6.67
N TRP A 163 -9.69 -9.14 7.70
CA TRP A 163 -9.23 -9.42 9.07
C TRP A 163 -8.22 -10.57 9.18
N THR A 164 -8.18 -11.47 8.20
CA THR A 164 -7.18 -12.53 8.10
C THR A 164 -5.76 -12.02 7.84
N HIS A 165 -5.65 -10.76 7.39
CA HIS A 165 -4.38 -10.12 7.07
C HIS A 165 -4.24 -8.78 7.80
N VAL A 166 -4.55 -8.80 9.11
CA VAL A 166 -4.24 -7.65 9.95
C VAL A 166 -2.75 -7.36 9.92
N HIS A 167 -2.40 -6.09 9.90
CA HIS A 167 -1.01 -5.68 9.76
C HIS A 167 -0.77 -4.31 10.41
N LYS A 168 0.50 -3.98 10.60
CA LYS A 168 0.93 -2.64 11.01
C LYS A 168 2.26 -2.27 10.37
N GLY A 169 2.52 -0.97 10.25
CA GLY A 169 3.84 -0.48 9.87
C GLY A 169 4.82 -0.60 11.04
N ILE A 170 6.04 -1.06 10.74
CA ILE A 170 7.14 -1.00 11.70
C ILE A 170 7.80 0.37 11.55
N VAL A 171 8.03 1.02 12.70
CA VAL A 171 8.66 2.34 12.75
C VAL A 171 10.14 2.22 12.40
N SER A 172 10.65 3.16 11.62
CA SER A 172 12.07 3.43 11.48
C SER A 172 12.40 4.63 12.36
N GLU A 173 13.36 4.48 13.24
CA GLU A 173 13.76 5.54 14.18
C GLU A 173 14.73 6.54 13.54
N THR A 174 15.38 6.19 12.44
CA THR A 174 16.46 6.98 11.88
C THR A 174 16.28 7.35 10.40
N GLN A 175 15.37 6.70 9.67
CA GLN A 175 15.23 6.85 8.22
C GLN A 175 13.80 7.23 7.83
N THR A 176 13.68 8.11 6.84
CA THR A 176 12.41 8.44 6.22
C THR A 176 11.96 7.30 5.30
N LYS A 177 10.68 6.95 5.34
CA LYS A 177 10.06 5.95 4.48
C LYS A 177 9.02 6.58 3.57
N TYR A 178 9.05 6.21 2.29
CA TYR A 178 8.10 6.64 1.28
C TYR A 178 7.37 5.43 0.69
N ILE A 179 6.04 5.49 0.65
CA ILE A 179 5.21 4.43 0.08
C ILE A 179 4.04 4.99 -0.74
N ALA A 180 3.51 4.15 -1.63
CA ALA A 180 2.13 4.28 -2.11
C ALA A 180 1.31 3.09 -1.61
N SER A 181 0.05 3.30 -1.30
CA SER A 181 -0.89 2.20 -1.06
C SER A 181 -2.25 2.48 -1.68
N GLY A 182 -2.86 1.43 -2.18
CA GLY A 182 -4.19 1.44 -2.76
C GLY A 182 -4.82 0.06 -2.69
N TRP A 183 -5.95 -0.10 -3.37
CA TRP A 183 -6.79 -1.28 -3.20
C TRP A 183 -7.32 -1.78 -4.54
N TYR A 184 -7.60 -3.06 -4.58
CA TYR A 184 -8.54 -3.65 -5.53
C TYR A 184 -9.88 -3.83 -4.83
N GLY A 185 -10.94 -3.63 -5.55
CA GLY A 185 -12.30 -3.80 -5.04
C GLY A 185 -13.22 -4.49 -6.04
N PHE A 186 -14.32 -5.01 -5.53
CA PHE A 186 -15.37 -5.57 -6.37
C PHE A 186 -16.02 -4.49 -7.23
N ILE A 187 -16.29 -4.84 -8.49
CA ILE A 187 -17.02 -4.01 -9.43
C ILE A 187 -18.49 -4.47 -9.34
N ASN A 188 -19.38 -3.56 -8.94
CA ASN A 188 -20.81 -3.82 -9.07
C ASN A 188 -21.16 -3.71 -10.55
N GLU A 189 -21.72 -4.77 -11.10
CA GLU A 189 -22.30 -4.77 -12.44
C GLU A 189 -23.57 -3.91 -12.49
#